data_a5233558f67d226af33209e0d7d704cd
#
_entry.id   a5233558f67d226af33209e0d7d704cd
#
_cell.length_a   1.000
_cell.length_b   1.000
_cell.length_c   1.000
_cell.angle_alpha   90.00
_cell.angle_beta   90.00
_cell.angle_gamma   90.00
#
_symmetry.space_group_name_H-M   'P 1'
#
loop_
_entity.id
_entity.type
_entity.pdbx_description
1 polymer ?
#
loop_
_entity_poly.entity_id
_entity_poly.type
_entity_poly.pdbx_seq_one_letter_code
_entity_poly.pdbx_strand_id
1 'polypeptide(L)'
;MIKKMIRLNLDDLALQCGILAGTFVLTQLITACLLLFAGVRSSLQLSGVILPLASGLLLLIFTTVYTSFSFEECIRFSHTRRSALAGLLGLSLFQAAVAMGLSALLTLLEQWFTPTLWTALSGASGYELWIGGYAAGSYGTESTFLLSIDRISLPWWAVLLIALGCVLEGVFFGAFVQRFGRKGFWILWGAWMVFIFGQSVIHWDDLFHSVWFLPVLIALVVLTFLWSVWSLLRAAVRQ
;
A
#
# COMPACT_ATOMS: atom_id res chain seq x y z
N MET A 1 -21.33 8.81 14.54
CA MET A 1 -20.02 9.47 14.50
C MET A 1 -19.24 9.08 13.27
N ILE A 2 -18.92 7.81 13.04
CA ILE A 2 -18.16 7.32 11.89
C ILE A 2 -18.74 7.78 10.54
N LYS A 3 -20.06 7.64 10.33
CA LYS A 3 -20.75 8.08 9.09
C LYS A 3 -20.51 9.57 8.78
N LYS A 4 -20.47 10.43 9.82
CA LYS A 4 -20.22 11.88 9.65
C LYS A 4 -18.74 12.12 9.31
N MET A 5 -17.82 11.38 9.94
CA MET A 5 -16.37 11.45 9.63
C MET A 5 -16.07 10.98 8.20
N ILE A 6 -16.67 9.87 7.77
CA ILE A 6 -16.53 9.40 6.39
C ILE A 6 -17.02 10.48 5.41
N ARG A 7 -18.17 11.10 5.67
CA ARG A 7 -18.73 12.13 4.78
C ARG A 7 -17.84 13.38 4.68
N LEU A 8 -17.17 13.75 5.78
CA LEU A 8 -16.24 14.89 5.81
C LEU A 8 -14.92 14.58 5.07
N ASN A 9 -14.55 13.31 4.94
CA ASN A 9 -13.29 12.88 4.31
C ASN A 9 -13.52 12.21 2.94
N LEU A 10 -14.65 12.48 2.29
CA LEU A 10 -14.94 11.92 0.95
C LEU A 10 -13.95 12.43 -0.10
N ASP A 11 -13.54 13.70 0.00
CA ASP A 11 -12.59 14.31 -0.94
C ASP A 11 -11.20 13.63 -0.83
N ASP A 12 -10.75 13.32 0.38
CA ASP A 12 -9.50 12.61 0.60
C ASP A 12 -9.58 11.16 0.11
N LEU A 13 -10.73 10.51 0.29
CA LEU A 13 -10.97 9.19 -0.25
C LEU A 13 -10.96 9.20 -1.79
N ALA A 14 -11.61 10.22 -2.40
CA ALA A 14 -11.59 10.41 -3.84
C ALA A 14 -10.17 10.66 -4.35
N LEU A 15 -9.36 11.44 -3.62
CA LEU A 15 -7.96 11.66 -3.93
C LEU A 15 -7.15 10.36 -3.88
N GLN A 16 -7.33 9.52 -2.85
CA GLN A 16 -6.68 8.20 -2.75
C GLN A 16 -7.04 7.32 -3.94
N CYS A 17 -8.33 7.22 -4.25
CA CYS A 17 -8.80 6.45 -5.40
C CYS A 17 -8.23 7.00 -6.73
N GLY A 18 -8.17 8.32 -6.87
CA GLY A 18 -7.60 8.99 -8.04
C GLY A 18 -6.11 8.69 -8.22
N ILE A 19 -5.33 8.72 -7.14
CA ILE A 19 -3.90 8.37 -7.18
C ILE A 19 -3.72 6.89 -7.57
N LEU A 20 -4.50 5.97 -7.00
CA LEU A 20 -4.43 4.55 -7.35
C LEU A 20 -4.81 4.29 -8.82
N ALA A 21 -5.87 4.92 -9.30
CA ALA A 21 -6.26 4.85 -10.70
C ALA A 21 -5.18 5.45 -11.62
N GLY A 22 -4.59 6.58 -11.23
CA GLY A 22 -3.47 7.20 -11.94
C GLY A 22 -2.23 6.31 -11.98
N THR A 23 -1.89 5.65 -10.87
CA THR A 23 -0.80 4.68 -10.81
C THR A 23 -1.06 3.50 -11.74
N PHE A 24 -2.28 2.98 -11.76
CA PHE A 24 -2.69 1.92 -12.68
C PHE A 24 -2.53 2.34 -14.15
N VAL A 25 -3.08 3.51 -14.53
CA VAL A 25 -2.95 4.03 -15.89
C VAL A 25 -1.49 4.23 -16.28
N LEU A 26 -0.67 4.76 -15.37
CA LEU A 26 0.76 4.97 -15.62
C LEU A 26 1.49 3.65 -15.85
N THR A 27 1.24 2.60 -15.07
CA THR A 27 1.83 1.27 -15.27
C THR A 27 1.44 0.69 -16.63
N GLN A 28 0.17 0.81 -17.04
CA GLN A 28 -0.31 0.35 -18.33
C GLN A 28 0.34 1.13 -19.50
N LEU A 29 0.47 2.46 -19.37
CA LEU A 29 1.14 3.28 -20.38
C LEU A 29 2.61 2.92 -20.54
N ILE A 30 3.34 2.71 -19.43
CA ILE A 30 4.75 2.30 -19.48
C ILE A 30 4.87 0.96 -20.21
N THR A 31 4.04 -0.01 -19.87
CA THR A 31 4.04 -1.33 -20.52
C THR A 31 3.71 -1.21 -22.02
N ALA A 32 2.70 -0.39 -22.37
CA ALA A 32 2.36 -0.11 -23.78
C ALA A 32 3.53 0.51 -24.55
N CYS A 33 4.18 1.51 -23.97
CA CYS A 33 5.35 2.16 -24.57
C CYS A 33 6.50 1.17 -24.80
N LEU A 34 6.80 0.32 -23.82
CA LEU A 34 7.85 -0.70 -23.96
C LEU A 34 7.52 -1.69 -25.08
N LEU A 35 6.28 -2.13 -25.17
CA LEU A 35 5.85 -3.08 -26.18
C LEU A 35 5.89 -2.47 -27.59
N LEU A 36 5.39 -1.24 -27.77
CA LEU A 36 5.25 -0.61 -29.08
C LEU A 36 6.57 -0.02 -29.59
N PHE A 37 7.36 0.62 -28.72
CA PHE A 37 8.56 1.36 -29.13
C PHE A 37 9.86 0.61 -28.91
N ALA A 38 9.96 -0.21 -27.84
CA ALA A 38 11.16 -0.98 -27.59
C ALA A 38 11.13 -2.38 -28.22
N GLY A 39 10.00 -2.79 -28.83
CA GLY A 39 9.85 -4.11 -29.45
C GLY A 39 9.96 -5.26 -28.48
N VAL A 40 9.71 -5.01 -27.17
CA VAL A 40 9.76 -6.03 -26.12
C VAL A 40 8.57 -6.96 -26.28
N ARG A 41 8.85 -8.26 -26.48
CA ARG A 41 7.80 -9.27 -26.65
C ARG A 41 7.37 -9.97 -25.37
N SER A 42 7.98 -9.61 -24.25
CA SER A 42 7.58 -10.06 -22.92
C SER A 42 7.00 -8.89 -22.12
N SER A 43 5.87 -9.10 -21.51
CA SER A 43 5.20 -8.10 -20.66
C SER A 43 5.00 -8.67 -19.27
N LEU A 44 5.12 -7.81 -18.27
CA LEU A 44 5.01 -8.17 -16.87
C LEU A 44 3.77 -7.49 -16.27
N GLN A 45 2.79 -8.27 -15.81
CA GLN A 45 1.65 -7.74 -15.07
C GLN A 45 2.04 -7.55 -13.62
N LEU A 46 2.35 -6.30 -13.24
CA LEU A 46 2.83 -5.92 -11.90
C LEU A 46 1.77 -5.29 -11.02
N SER A 47 0.58 -5.02 -11.53
CA SER A 47 -0.48 -4.34 -10.76
C SER A 47 -0.84 -5.09 -9.48
N GLY A 48 -0.76 -6.42 -9.49
CA GLY A 48 -0.97 -7.26 -8.31
C GLY A 48 0.07 -7.08 -7.19
N VAL A 49 1.18 -6.37 -7.45
CA VAL A 49 2.20 -6.00 -6.46
C VAL A 49 2.22 -4.50 -6.24
N ILE A 50 2.26 -3.71 -7.32
CA ILE A 50 2.42 -2.25 -7.26
C ILE A 50 1.22 -1.60 -6.59
N LEU A 51 -0.01 -2.00 -6.94
CA LEU A 51 -1.22 -1.37 -6.40
C LEU A 51 -1.42 -1.63 -4.89
N PRO A 52 -1.26 -2.85 -4.35
CA PRO A 52 -1.31 -3.06 -2.91
C PRO A 52 -0.22 -2.29 -2.15
N LEU A 53 1.01 -2.21 -2.69
CA LEU A 53 2.09 -1.43 -2.07
C LEU A 53 1.81 0.07 -2.11
N ALA A 54 1.33 0.61 -3.24
CA ALA A 54 0.91 2.00 -3.35
C ALA A 54 -0.26 2.31 -2.40
N SER A 55 -1.25 1.41 -2.31
CA SER A 55 -2.36 1.51 -1.36
C SER A 55 -1.86 1.56 0.08
N GLY A 56 -0.92 0.68 0.45
CA GLY A 56 -0.30 0.66 1.78
C GLY A 56 0.41 1.97 2.10
N LEU A 57 1.20 2.49 1.17
CA LEU A 57 1.91 3.77 1.34
C LEU A 57 0.92 4.94 1.53
N LEU A 58 -0.14 5.01 0.72
CA LEU A 58 -1.19 6.02 0.86
C LEU A 58 -1.88 5.89 2.21
N LEU A 59 -2.24 4.68 2.65
CA LEU A 59 -2.83 4.44 3.96
C LEU A 59 -1.92 4.91 5.09
N LEU A 60 -0.62 4.64 5.02
CA LEU A 60 0.35 5.10 6.00
C LEU A 60 0.34 6.63 6.09
N ILE A 61 0.42 7.32 4.95
CA ILE A 61 0.46 8.79 4.87
C ILE A 61 -0.84 9.38 5.42
N PHE A 62 -2.00 8.95 4.91
CA PHE A 62 -3.29 9.52 5.32
C PHE A 62 -3.60 9.23 6.79
N THR A 63 -3.34 8.02 7.27
CA THR A 63 -3.53 7.67 8.69
C THR A 63 -2.61 8.51 9.59
N THR A 64 -1.36 8.76 9.17
CA THR A 64 -0.43 9.65 9.88
C THR A 64 -0.97 11.07 9.96
N VAL A 65 -1.45 11.61 8.84
CA VAL A 65 -2.02 12.96 8.76
C VAL A 65 -3.26 13.09 9.65
N TYR A 66 -4.20 12.16 9.55
CA TYR A 66 -5.41 12.18 10.39
C TYR A 66 -5.10 12.07 11.88
N THR A 67 -4.16 11.18 12.23
CA THR A 67 -3.78 11.03 13.64
C THR A 67 -3.06 12.28 14.16
N SER A 68 -2.25 12.95 13.33
CA SER A 68 -1.50 14.12 13.74
C SER A 68 -2.36 15.38 13.86
N PHE A 69 -3.28 15.61 12.92
CA PHE A 69 -4.01 16.87 12.80
C PHE A 69 -5.48 16.77 13.17
N SER A 70 -6.18 15.73 12.71
CA SER A 70 -7.62 15.61 12.91
C SER A 70 -8.00 15.04 14.29
N PHE A 71 -7.05 14.41 15.01
CA PHE A 71 -7.36 13.84 16.33
C PHE A 71 -7.74 14.93 17.35
N GLU A 72 -7.04 16.08 17.37
CA GLU A 72 -7.39 17.20 18.24
C GLU A 72 -8.77 17.79 17.90
N GLU A 73 -9.07 17.92 16.61
CA GLU A 73 -10.38 18.37 16.16
C GLU A 73 -11.49 17.37 16.56
N CYS A 74 -11.21 16.06 16.40
CA CYS A 74 -12.13 15.02 16.85
C CYS A 74 -12.40 15.08 18.36
N ILE A 75 -11.39 15.41 19.20
CA ILE A 75 -11.60 15.58 20.64
C ILE A 75 -12.46 16.81 20.93
N ARG A 76 -12.28 17.91 20.21
CA ARG A 76 -13.11 19.12 20.38
C ARG A 76 -14.58 18.87 20.03
N PHE A 77 -14.85 17.99 19.06
CA PHE A 77 -16.21 17.64 18.63
C PHE A 77 -16.77 16.37 19.29
N SER A 78 -15.91 15.53 19.88
CA SER A 78 -16.32 14.31 20.57
C SER A 78 -16.25 14.49 22.09
N HIS A 79 -17.19 13.89 22.80
CA HIS A 79 -17.23 14.00 24.24
C HIS A 79 -16.12 13.23 24.98
N THR A 80 -15.45 12.26 24.31
CA THR A 80 -14.42 11.44 24.92
C THR A 80 -13.26 11.10 23.96
N ARG A 81 -12.03 11.02 24.49
CA ARG A 81 -10.85 10.63 23.71
C ARG A 81 -10.95 9.21 23.12
N ARG A 82 -11.60 8.30 23.87
CA ARG A 82 -11.87 6.93 23.39
C ARG A 82 -12.76 6.93 22.16
N SER A 83 -13.79 7.77 22.14
CA SER A 83 -14.69 7.91 21.00
C SER A 83 -13.98 8.51 19.79
N ALA A 84 -13.09 9.50 20.00
CA ALA A 84 -12.29 10.09 18.93
C ALA A 84 -11.31 9.07 18.32
N LEU A 85 -10.61 8.31 19.16
CA LEU A 85 -9.70 7.25 18.70
C LEU A 85 -10.45 6.14 17.94
N ALA A 86 -11.58 5.67 18.46
CA ALA A 86 -12.39 4.68 17.77
C ALA A 86 -12.93 5.19 16.42
N GLY A 87 -13.29 6.46 16.34
CA GLY A 87 -13.71 7.09 15.09
C GLY A 87 -12.59 7.16 14.06
N LEU A 88 -11.38 7.54 14.50
CA LEU A 88 -10.19 7.62 13.65
C LEU A 88 -9.79 6.23 13.13
N LEU A 89 -9.70 5.22 14.01
CA LEU A 89 -9.41 3.86 13.60
C LEU A 89 -10.48 3.31 12.65
N GLY A 90 -11.75 3.58 12.93
CA GLY A 90 -12.85 3.18 12.04
C GLY A 90 -12.75 3.82 10.66
N LEU A 91 -12.36 5.10 10.57
CA LEU A 91 -12.13 5.79 9.31
C LEU A 91 -10.94 5.18 8.56
N SER A 92 -9.80 4.97 9.23
CA SER A 92 -8.59 4.40 8.61
C SER A 92 -8.83 2.97 8.11
N LEU A 93 -9.56 2.14 8.85
CA LEU A 93 -9.92 0.80 8.42
C LEU A 93 -10.90 0.82 7.22
N PHE A 94 -11.85 1.77 7.20
CA PHE A 94 -12.74 1.96 6.06
C PHE A 94 -11.94 2.36 4.80
N GLN A 95 -11.02 3.31 4.92
CA GLN A 95 -10.14 3.70 3.82
C GLN A 95 -9.26 2.55 3.34
N ALA A 96 -8.75 1.73 4.28
CA ALA A 96 -8.00 0.52 3.94
C ALA A 96 -8.83 -0.46 3.12
N ALA A 97 -10.08 -0.70 3.52
CA ALA A 97 -10.99 -1.58 2.78
C ALA A 97 -11.27 -1.06 1.37
N VAL A 98 -11.49 0.25 1.22
CA VAL A 98 -11.74 0.87 -0.10
C VAL A 98 -10.47 0.83 -0.97
N ALA A 99 -9.31 1.23 -0.45
CA ALA A 99 -8.07 1.28 -1.21
C ALA A 99 -7.63 -0.12 -1.67
N MET A 100 -7.68 -1.12 -0.77
CA MET A 100 -7.33 -2.50 -1.11
C MET A 100 -8.37 -3.15 -2.02
N GLY A 101 -9.66 -2.85 -1.83
CA GLY A 101 -10.73 -3.30 -2.71
C GLY A 101 -10.57 -2.74 -4.12
N LEU A 102 -10.26 -1.45 -4.27
CA LEU A 102 -9.97 -0.83 -5.56
C LEU A 102 -8.72 -1.43 -6.20
N SER A 103 -7.65 -1.63 -5.42
CA SER A 103 -6.42 -2.28 -5.89
C SER A 103 -6.70 -3.67 -6.44
N ALA A 104 -7.48 -4.49 -5.72
CA ALA A 104 -7.87 -5.83 -6.19
C ALA A 104 -8.72 -5.76 -7.47
N LEU A 105 -9.68 -4.83 -7.55
CA LEU A 105 -10.54 -4.63 -8.71
C LEU A 105 -9.73 -4.21 -9.94
N LEU A 106 -8.79 -3.27 -9.80
CA LEU A 106 -7.91 -2.84 -10.89
C LEU A 106 -6.97 -3.97 -11.35
N THR A 107 -6.47 -4.80 -10.42
CA THR A 107 -5.66 -5.98 -10.76
C THR A 107 -6.48 -7.02 -11.55
N LEU A 108 -7.73 -7.27 -11.16
CA LEU A 108 -8.63 -8.14 -11.91
C LEU A 108 -8.94 -7.57 -13.31
N LEU A 109 -9.14 -6.27 -13.39
CA LEU A 109 -9.35 -5.56 -14.66
C LEU A 109 -8.13 -5.72 -15.58
N GLU A 110 -6.92 -5.56 -15.05
CA GLU A 110 -5.69 -5.80 -15.80
C GLU A 110 -5.63 -7.24 -16.33
N GLN A 111 -5.91 -8.21 -15.50
CA GLN A 111 -5.85 -9.63 -15.88
C GLN A 111 -6.85 -9.99 -17.00
N TRP A 112 -7.98 -9.32 -17.04
CA TRP A 112 -9.02 -9.56 -18.05
C TRP A 112 -8.74 -8.79 -19.35
N PHE A 113 -8.35 -7.54 -19.25
CA PHE A 113 -8.26 -6.60 -20.36
C PHE A 113 -6.90 -6.66 -21.08
N THR A 114 -5.79 -6.80 -20.35
CA THR A 114 -4.43 -6.71 -20.91
C THR A 114 -4.16 -7.78 -21.97
N PRO A 115 -4.50 -9.07 -21.80
CA PRO A 115 -4.24 -10.06 -22.83
C PRO A 115 -4.89 -9.73 -24.18
N THR A 116 -6.14 -9.27 -24.19
CA THR A 116 -6.87 -8.89 -25.40
C THR A 116 -6.28 -7.63 -26.06
N LEU A 117 -5.93 -6.63 -25.25
CA LEU A 117 -5.33 -5.40 -25.77
C LEU A 117 -3.94 -5.65 -26.36
N TRP A 118 -3.10 -6.40 -25.65
CA TRP A 118 -1.73 -6.68 -26.08
C TRP A 118 -1.67 -7.54 -27.34
N THR A 119 -2.54 -8.54 -27.47
CA THR A 119 -2.65 -9.33 -28.71
C THR A 119 -3.07 -8.46 -29.88
N ALA A 120 -4.03 -7.53 -29.67
CA ALA A 120 -4.46 -6.61 -30.72
C ALA A 120 -3.35 -5.64 -31.13
N LEU A 121 -2.59 -5.10 -30.19
CA LEU A 121 -1.50 -4.14 -30.43
C LEU A 121 -0.25 -4.80 -31.03
N SER A 122 0.09 -6.01 -30.61
CA SER A 122 1.26 -6.74 -31.10
C SER A 122 1.02 -7.44 -32.44
N GLY A 123 -0.23 -7.54 -32.91
CA GLY A 123 -0.60 -8.34 -34.07
C GLY A 123 -0.50 -9.85 -33.86
N ALA A 124 -0.27 -10.30 -32.61
CA ALA A 124 -0.20 -11.70 -32.25
C ALA A 124 -1.58 -12.34 -32.29
N SER A 125 -1.69 -13.57 -32.82
CA SER A 125 -2.93 -14.37 -32.72
C SER A 125 -3.09 -14.91 -31.30
N GLY A 126 -4.31 -15.27 -30.90
CA GLY A 126 -4.59 -15.84 -29.59
C GLY A 126 -3.81 -17.13 -29.25
N TYR A 127 -3.32 -17.85 -30.25
CA TYR A 127 -2.47 -19.05 -30.09
C TYR A 127 -1.00 -18.72 -29.85
N GLU A 128 -0.58 -17.49 -30.11
CA GLU A 128 0.79 -17.02 -29.95
C GLU A 128 1.01 -16.30 -28.62
N LEU A 129 -0.06 -16.15 -27.81
CA LEU A 129 -0.02 -15.56 -26.51
C LEU A 129 0.19 -16.62 -25.42
N TRP A 130 1.31 -16.50 -24.69
CA TRP A 130 1.56 -17.29 -23.50
C TRP A 130 1.34 -16.45 -22.25
N ILE A 131 0.54 -16.95 -21.29
CA ILE A 131 0.29 -16.31 -20.02
C ILE A 131 0.83 -17.24 -18.93
N GLY A 132 1.98 -16.87 -18.34
CA GLY A 132 2.60 -17.60 -17.24
C GLY A 132 2.34 -16.96 -15.88
N GLY A 133 2.15 -17.80 -14.87
CA GLY A 133 2.27 -17.37 -13.49
C GLY A 133 3.66 -17.70 -12.96
N TYR A 134 4.21 -16.87 -12.10
CA TYR A 134 5.56 -17.03 -11.51
C TYR A 134 5.77 -18.35 -10.71
N ALA A 135 4.72 -19.13 -10.52
CA ALA A 135 4.76 -20.41 -9.80
C ALA A 135 5.15 -21.62 -10.67
N ALA A 136 5.23 -21.48 -11.98
CA ALA A 136 5.57 -22.60 -12.87
C ALA A 136 6.95 -22.38 -13.48
N GLY A 137 8.00 -22.80 -12.81
CA GLY A 137 9.38 -22.84 -13.30
C GLY A 137 9.60 -23.78 -14.49
N SER A 138 8.67 -23.85 -15.42
CA SER A 138 8.75 -24.57 -16.66
C SER A 138 8.80 -23.57 -17.82
N TYR A 139 9.99 -23.06 -18.06
CA TYR A 139 10.30 -22.50 -19.37
C TYR A 139 10.31 -23.66 -20.36
N GLY A 140 9.18 -23.84 -21.03
CA GLY A 140 9.13 -24.75 -22.16
C GLY A 140 10.13 -24.33 -23.19
N THR A 141 11.06 -25.20 -23.50
CA THR A 141 12.02 -25.07 -24.60
C THR A 141 11.27 -24.82 -25.89
N GLU A 142 11.70 -23.77 -26.62
CA GLU A 142 11.25 -23.40 -27.95
C GLU A 142 9.77 -23.00 -28.08
N SER A 143 9.43 -21.84 -27.50
CA SER A 143 8.11 -21.26 -27.72
C SER A 143 8.11 -20.34 -28.95
N THR A 144 7.34 -20.70 -29.94
CA THR A 144 6.91 -19.86 -31.05
C THR A 144 5.96 -18.72 -30.61
N PHE A 145 5.96 -18.35 -29.35
CA PHE A 145 5.07 -17.31 -28.83
C PHE A 145 5.59 -15.93 -29.21
N LEU A 146 4.76 -15.15 -29.86
CA LEU A 146 5.05 -13.76 -30.21
C LEU A 146 5.01 -12.81 -29.02
N LEU A 147 4.25 -13.14 -27.97
CA LEU A 147 4.09 -12.36 -26.77
C LEU A 147 3.96 -13.26 -25.55
N SER A 148 4.79 -13.05 -24.54
CA SER A 148 4.65 -13.67 -23.22
C SER A 148 4.17 -12.65 -22.19
N ILE A 149 3.22 -13.02 -21.34
CA ILE A 149 2.74 -12.19 -20.24
C ILE A 149 2.93 -12.93 -18.92
N ASP A 150 3.84 -12.41 -18.09
CA ASP A 150 4.09 -12.96 -16.75
C ASP A 150 3.27 -12.20 -15.70
N ARG A 151 2.52 -12.93 -14.86
CA ARG A 151 1.69 -12.38 -13.79
C ARG A 151 2.40 -12.48 -12.46
N ILE A 152 2.62 -11.35 -11.82
CA ILE A 152 3.12 -11.29 -10.44
C ILE A 152 2.06 -10.65 -9.56
N SER A 153 1.64 -11.37 -8.52
CA SER A 153 0.67 -10.87 -7.55
C SER A 153 1.06 -11.27 -6.13
N LEU A 154 0.76 -10.39 -5.19
CA LEU A 154 0.90 -10.70 -3.77
C LEU A 154 -0.21 -11.66 -3.32
N PRO A 155 0.09 -12.62 -2.44
CA PRO A 155 -0.93 -13.45 -1.82
C PRO A 155 -1.86 -12.60 -0.95
N TRP A 156 -3.13 -12.98 -0.84
CA TRP A 156 -4.16 -12.21 -0.13
C TRP A 156 -3.78 -11.88 1.32
N TRP A 157 -3.11 -12.80 2.02
CA TRP A 157 -2.65 -12.56 3.39
C TRP A 157 -1.58 -11.47 3.48
N ALA A 158 -0.68 -11.36 2.48
CA ALA A 158 0.32 -10.28 2.43
C ALA A 158 -0.35 -8.93 2.18
N VAL A 159 -1.37 -8.87 1.34
CA VAL A 159 -2.18 -7.65 1.12
C VAL A 159 -2.84 -7.19 2.42
N LEU A 160 -3.41 -8.13 3.20
CA LEU A 160 -3.99 -7.83 4.51
C LEU A 160 -2.93 -7.35 5.52
N LEU A 161 -1.76 -7.98 5.56
CA LEU A 161 -0.67 -7.56 6.43
C LEU A 161 -0.17 -6.16 6.08
N ILE A 162 -0.04 -5.84 4.79
CA ILE A 162 0.32 -4.49 4.32
C ILE A 162 -0.73 -3.48 4.78
N ALA A 163 -2.03 -3.78 4.56
CA ALA A 163 -3.10 -2.88 4.95
C ALA A 163 -3.11 -2.59 6.46
N LEU A 164 -3.10 -3.65 7.27
CA LEU A 164 -3.13 -3.52 8.73
C LEU A 164 -1.84 -2.89 9.27
N GLY A 165 -0.68 -3.34 8.79
CA GLY A 165 0.62 -2.79 9.19
C GLY A 165 0.71 -1.30 8.92
N CYS A 166 0.35 -0.86 7.70
CA CYS A 166 0.40 0.56 7.33
C CYS A 166 -0.59 1.42 8.13
N VAL A 167 -1.78 0.90 8.47
CA VAL A 167 -2.72 1.62 9.35
C VAL A 167 -2.16 1.72 10.77
N LEU A 168 -1.64 0.65 11.34
CA LEU A 168 -1.09 0.64 12.72
C LEU A 168 0.14 1.54 12.83
N GLU A 169 1.06 1.46 11.90
CA GLU A 169 2.26 2.32 11.85
C GLU A 169 1.89 3.79 11.53
N GLY A 170 0.88 4.03 10.71
CA GLY A 170 0.36 5.36 10.46
C GLY A 170 -0.19 6.03 11.74
N VAL A 171 -0.88 5.26 12.58
CA VAL A 171 -1.32 5.73 13.91
C VAL A 171 -0.12 6.02 14.81
N PHE A 172 0.93 5.18 14.77
CA PHE A 172 2.16 5.39 15.53
C PHE A 172 2.86 6.68 15.09
N PHE A 173 3.10 6.86 13.80
CA PHE A 173 3.77 8.06 13.28
C PHE A 173 2.96 9.32 13.59
N GLY A 174 1.65 9.27 13.44
CA GLY A 174 0.76 10.38 13.76
C GLY A 174 0.78 10.72 15.24
N ALA A 175 0.70 9.74 16.13
CA ALA A 175 0.77 9.94 17.58
C ALA A 175 2.15 10.51 18.01
N PHE A 176 3.21 10.05 17.36
CA PHE A 176 4.56 10.55 17.61
C PHE A 176 4.71 12.01 17.20
N VAL A 177 4.25 12.37 15.98
CA VAL A 177 4.26 13.75 15.51
C VAL A 177 3.38 14.65 16.38
N GLN A 178 2.19 14.18 16.78
CA GLN A 178 1.31 14.94 17.67
C GLN A 178 1.98 15.23 19.03
N ARG A 179 2.68 14.24 19.60
CA ARG A 179 3.34 14.39 20.91
C ARG A 179 4.56 15.31 20.87
N PHE A 180 5.41 15.15 19.87
CA PHE A 180 6.70 15.86 19.77
C PHE A 180 6.65 17.07 18.81
N GLY A 181 5.52 17.27 18.11
CA GLY A 181 5.33 18.36 17.16
C GLY A 181 6.33 18.31 16.01
N ARG A 182 6.79 19.48 15.56
CA ARG A 182 7.74 19.61 14.45
C ARG A 182 9.04 18.80 14.65
N LYS A 183 9.51 18.67 15.89
CA LYS A 183 10.71 17.87 16.19
C LYS A 183 10.46 16.38 15.94
N GLY A 184 9.25 15.88 16.26
CA GLY A 184 8.86 14.49 16.00
C GLY A 184 8.93 14.15 14.52
N PHE A 185 8.43 15.03 13.65
CA PHE A 185 8.53 14.84 12.21
C PHE A 185 9.97 14.66 11.74
N TRP A 186 10.88 15.55 12.16
CA TRP A 186 12.30 15.47 11.77
C TRP A 186 13.02 14.24 12.32
N ILE A 187 12.66 13.79 13.54
CA ILE A 187 13.21 12.55 14.11
C ILE A 187 12.78 11.34 13.26
N LEU A 188 11.49 11.24 12.92
CA LEU A 188 10.99 10.16 12.08
C LEU A 188 11.62 10.18 10.68
N TRP A 189 11.73 11.37 10.08
CA TRP A 189 12.38 11.53 8.79
C TRP A 189 13.86 11.14 8.83
N GLY A 190 14.59 11.54 9.86
CA GLY A 190 15.98 11.15 10.07
C GLY A 190 16.14 9.65 10.28
N ALA A 191 15.28 9.03 11.09
CA ALA A 191 15.27 7.57 11.29
C ALA A 191 15.01 6.82 9.97
N TRP A 192 14.06 7.30 9.17
CA TRP A 192 13.77 6.74 7.85
C TRP A 192 14.95 6.87 6.88
N MET A 193 15.65 8.03 6.88
CA MET A 193 16.88 8.22 6.10
C MET A 193 17.99 7.25 6.53
N VAL A 194 18.19 7.09 7.84
CA VAL A 194 19.18 6.13 8.37
C VAL A 194 18.81 4.70 7.93
N PHE A 195 17.52 4.35 7.92
CA PHE A 195 17.07 3.05 7.44
C PHE A 195 17.38 2.86 5.94
N ILE A 196 17.04 3.84 5.09
CA ILE A 196 17.29 3.76 3.64
C ILE A 196 18.78 3.62 3.33
N PHE A 197 19.63 4.46 3.94
CA PHE A 197 21.07 4.39 3.70
C PHE A 197 21.72 3.19 4.39
N GLY A 198 21.18 2.76 5.54
CA GLY A 198 21.66 1.60 6.29
C GLY A 198 21.29 0.26 5.66
N GLN A 199 20.26 0.22 4.82
CA GLN A 199 19.81 -1.04 4.22
C GLN A 199 20.88 -1.74 3.36
N SER A 200 21.83 -0.98 2.80
CA SER A 200 22.94 -1.54 2.02
C SER A 200 23.96 -2.33 2.88
N VAL A 201 23.94 -2.10 4.19
CA VAL A 201 24.84 -2.79 5.16
C VAL A 201 24.14 -4.04 5.72
N ILE A 202 22.81 -4.10 5.65
CA ILE A 202 22.03 -5.20 6.19
C ILE A 202 21.94 -6.33 5.14
N HIS A 203 22.38 -7.52 5.49
CA HIS A 203 22.22 -8.72 4.66
C HIS A 203 20.77 -9.21 4.81
N TRP A 204 19.89 -8.70 3.97
CA TRP A 204 18.45 -8.98 4.01
C TRP A 204 18.12 -10.45 3.82
N ASP A 205 18.90 -11.17 2.99
CA ASP A 205 18.68 -12.58 2.70
C ASP A 205 18.76 -13.43 3.98
N ASP A 206 19.75 -13.17 4.84
CA ASP A 206 19.93 -13.88 6.11
C ASP A 206 18.79 -13.53 7.09
N LEU A 207 18.30 -12.30 7.05
CA LEU A 207 17.25 -11.79 7.93
C LEU A 207 15.89 -12.36 7.56
N PHE A 208 15.55 -12.39 6.28
CA PHE A 208 14.27 -12.93 5.79
C PHE A 208 14.17 -14.45 5.96
N HIS A 209 15.26 -15.17 5.94
CA HIS A 209 15.29 -16.62 6.21
C HIS A 209 15.28 -16.95 7.70
N SER A 210 15.43 -15.96 8.58
CA SER A 210 15.36 -16.17 10.03
C SER A 210 13.93 -16.43 10.47
N VAL A 211 13.69 -17.54 11.16
CA VAL A 211 12.38 -17.90 11.75
C VAL A 211 11.87 -16.81 12.70
N TRP A 212 12.77 -16.03 13.30
CA TRP A 212 12.46 -14.97 14.26
C TRP A 212 12.08 -13.63 13.62
N PHE A 213 12.33 -13.43 12.34
CA PHE A 213 12.07 -12.15 11.68
C PHE A 213 10.60 -11.73 11.75
N LEU A 214 9.71 -12.62 11.33
CA LEU A 214 8.26 -12.31 11.31
C LEU A 214 7.68 -12.11 12.72
N PRO A 215 7.93 -12.97 13.73
CA PRO A 215 7.49 -12.74 15.10
C PRO A 215 8.00 -11.42 15.70
N VAL A 216 9.26 -11.07 15.47
CA VAL A 216 9.84 -9.82 15.98
C VAL A 216 9.20 -8.61 15.31
N LEU A 217 8.97 -8.65 14.00
CA LEU A 217 8.29 -7.59 13.26
C LEU A 217 6.87 -7.37 13.79
N ILE A 218 6.10 -8.46 13.96
CA ILE A 218 4.73 -8.37 14.50
C ILE A 218 4.76 -7.81 15.92
N ALA A 219 5.66 -8.28 16.78
CA ALA A 219 5.79 -7.78 18.14
C ALA A 219 6.11 -6.27 18.17
N LEU A 220 6.99 -5.81 17.28
CA LEU A 220 7.35 -4.40 17.16
C LEU A 220 6.13 -3.57 16.74
N VAL A 221 5.38 -3.98 15.72
CA VAL A 221 4.16 -3.29 15.26
C VAL A 221 3.11 -3.22 16.37
N VAL A 222 2.93 -4.31 17.13
CA VAL A 222 1.98 -4.32 18.27
C VAL A 222 2.44 -3.39 19.39
N LEU A 223 3.72 -3.38 19.74
CA LEU A 223 4.26 -2.51 20.78
C LEU A 223 4.17 -1.03 20.40
N THR A 224 4.50 -0.67 19.16
CA THR A 224 4.38 0.70 18.64
C THR A 224 2.94 1.18 18.65
N PHE A 225 2.01 0.31 18.25
CA PHE A 225 0.58 0.61 18.30
C PHE A 225 0.06 0.79 19.74
N LEU A 226 0.39 -0.11 20.67
CA LEU A 226 0.00 0.01 22.08
C LEU A 226 0.53 1.30 22.72
N TRP A 227 1.79 1.64 22.43
CA TRP A 227 2.36 2.91 22.87
C TRP A 227 1.61 4.11 22.29
N SER A 228 1.20 4.04 21.02
CA SER A 228 0.45 5.10 20.34
C SER A 228 -0.91 5.33 20.97
N VAL A 229 -1.66 4.25 21.22
CA VAL A 229 -2.95 4.31 21.91
C VAL A 229 -2.79 4.92 23.30
N TRP A 230 -1.79 4.47 24.05
CA TRP A 230 -1.50 5.02 25.39
C TRP A 230 -1.12 6.51 25.31
N SER A 231 -0.29 6.90 24.36
CA SER A 231 0.14 8.28 24.13
C SER A 231 -1.05 9.18 23.78
N LEU A 232 -1.91 8.77 22.83
CA LEU A 232 -3.09 9.51 22.39
C LEU A 232 -4.12 9.67 23.53
N LEU A 233 -4.34 8.64 24.33
CA LEU A 233 -5.24 8.70 25.47
C LEU A 233 -4.77 9.65 26.58
N ARG A 234 -3.45 9.88 26.67
CA ARG A 234 -2.82 10.78 27.66
C ARG A 234 -2.42 12.15 27.09
N ALA A 235 -2.54 12.35 25.78
CA ALA A 235 -2.18 13.61 25.16
C ALA A 235 -2.95 14.77 25.79
N ALA A 236 -2.24 15.80 26.23
CA ALA A 236 -2.87 17.03 26.68
C ALA A 236 -3.37 17.80 25.44
N VAL A 237 -4.65 18.19 25.44
CA VAL A 237 -5.17 19.10 24.41
C VAL A 237 -4.45 20.42 24.59
N ARG A 238 -3.61 20.78 23.62
CA ARG A 238 -2.99 22.11 23.60
C ARG A 238 -4.09 23.13 23.29
N GLN A 239 -4.36 23.98 24.27
CA GLN A 239 -5.26 25.13 24.12
C GLN A 239 -4.52 26.24 23.36
#